data_d02970876f03212bc71fb240c5f45e0c
#
_entry.id   d02970876f03212bc71fb240c5f45e0c
#
_cell.length_a   1.000
_cell.length_b   1.000
_cell.length_c   1.000
_cell.angle_alpha   90.00
_cell.angle_beta   90.00
_cell.angle_gamma   90.00
#
_symmetry.space_group_name_H-M   'P 1'
#
loop_
_entity.id
_entity.type
_entity.pdbx_description
1 polymer ?
#
loop_
_entity_poly.entity_id
_entity_poly.type
_entity_poly.pdbx_seq_one_letter_code
_entity_poly.pdbx_strand_id
1 'polypeptide(L)'
;MLTADGHLIGEFGEERRSLLPIKEIPDVMKNAVLAIEDARFFEHGGVDYRGMLRAVLVNFGQAKSQGASTITMQVARNVYLSAEKSYTRKIYEVLLTFKLEYLLSKEQILEIYMNQIFLGQRAYGFATASQTYFGKPLKDCLLYTSPSPRDKRQSRMPSSA
;
A
#
# COMPACT_ATOMS: atom_id res chain seq x y z
N MET A 1 19.62 -8.14 18.64
CA MET A 1 20.69 -8.27 19.66
C MET A 1 21.38 -6.92 19.79
N LEU A 2 21.61 -6.50 21.02
CA LEU A 2 22.33 -5.25 21.31
C LEU A 2 23.65 -5.59 22.03
N THR A 3 24.67 -4.75 21.87
CA THR A 3 25.88 -4.76 22.72
C THR A 3 25.52 -4.29 24.13
N ALA A 4 26.43 -4.48 25.09
CA ALA A 4 26.29 -3.93 26.45
C ALA A 4 26.15 -2.38 26.44
N ASP A 5 26.67 -1.71 25.42
CA ASP A 5 26.63 -0.26 25.22
C ASP A 5 25.40 0.20 24.41
N GLY A 6 24.43 -0.71 24.14
CA GLY A 6 23.19 -0.39 23.43
C GLY A 6 23.30 -0.31 21.92
N HIS A 7 24.43 -0.65 21.31
CA HIS A 7 24.58 -0.68 19.86
C HIS A 7 23.93 -1.95 19.26
N LEU A 8 23.21 -1.80 18.15
CA LEU A 8 22.58 -2.90 17.43
C LEU A 8 23.63 -3.76 16.72
N ILE A 9 23.82 -5.01 17.18
CA ILE A 9 24.74 -5.97 16.54
C ILE A 9 24.09 -6.66 15.35
N GLY A 10 22.79 -6.90 15.42
CA GLY A 10 22.04 -7.56 14.36
C GLY A 10 20.56 -7.73 14.72
N GLU A 11 19.73 -7.70 13.70
CA GLU A 11 18.32 -8.04 13.77
C GLU A 11 18.12 -9.46 13.26
N PHE A 12 17.51 -10.30 14.10
CA PHE A 12 17.10 -11.65 13.73
C PHE A 12 15.58 -11.65 13.59
N GLY A 13 15.09 -11.91 12.39
CA GLY A 13 13.68 -11.98 12.05
C GLY A 13 13.51 -12.06 10.54
N GLU A 14 12.49 -12.79 10.12
CA GLU A 14 12.16 -12.91 8.69
C GLU A 14 11.52 -11.62 8.14
N GLU A 15 10.90 -10.83 9.01
CA GLU A 15 10.14 -9.64 8.64
C GLU A 15 10.61 -8.40 9.40
N ARG A 16 10.83 -7.32 8.67
CA ARG A 16 11.09 -6.00 9.24
C ARG A 16 9.81 -5.20 9.26
N ARG A 17 9.44 -4.69 10.43
CA ARG A 17 8.24 -3.86 10.61
C ARG A 17 8.57 -2.65 11.46
N SER A 18 8.20 -1.47 10.98
CA SER A 18 8.23 -0.21 11.73
C SER A 18 6.83 0.39 11.64
N LEU A 19 6.11 0.38 12.77
CA LEU A 19 4.74 0.86 12.82
C LEU A 19 4.74 2.38 12.98
N LEU A 20 4.00 3.06 12.12
CA LEU A 20 3.75 4.49 12.19
C LEU A 20 2.25 4.77 12.35
N PRO A 21 1.87 5.61 13.31
CA PRO A 21 0.50 6.14 13.39
C PRO A 21 0.13 6.87 12.09
N ILE A 22 -1.13 6.82 11.68
CA ILE A 22 -1.61 7.45 10.44
C ILE A 22 -1.29 8.95 10.36
N LYS A 23 -1.23 9.62 11.51
CA LYS A 23 -0.90 11.06 11.62
C LYS A 23 0.56 11.37 11.27
N GLU A 24 1.46 10.42 11.42
CA GLU A 24 2.88 10.56 11.08
C GLU A 24 3.19 10.21 9.62
N ILE A 25 2.22 9.61 8.93
CA ILE A 25 2.35 9.30 7.52
C ILE A 25 2.01 10.54 6.70
N PRO A 26 2.90 11.02 5.80
CA PRO A 26 2.66 12.19 4.98
C PRO A 26 1.38 12.07 4.13
N ASP A 27 0.56 13.14 4.07
CA ASP A 27 -0.69 13.15 3.30
C ASP A 27 -0.48 12.86 1.81
N VAL A 28 0.63 13.33 1.25
CA VAL A 28 1.00 13.05 -0.14
C VAL A 28 1.13 11.54 -0.38
N MET A 29 1.70 10.79 0.58
CA MET A 29 1.83 9.33 0.49
C MET A 29 0.46 8.65 0.60
N LYS A 30 -0.37 9.07 1.57
CA LYS A 30 -1.74 8.55 1.71
C LYS A 30 -2.54 8.76 0.44
N ASN A 31 -2.52 9.97 -0.10
CA ASN A 31 -3.24 10.33 -1.31
C ASN A 31 -2.72 9.56 -2.55
N ALA A 32 -1.42 9.33 -2.66
CA ALA A 32 -0.85 8.56 -3.76
C ALA A 32 -1.31 7.09 -3.71
N VAL A 33 -1.30 6.48 -2.52
CA VAL A 33 -1.79 5.12 -2.32
C VAL A 33 -3.28 5.01 -2.64
N LEU A 34 -4.08 5.92 -2.11
CA LEU A 34 -5.53 5.97 -2.39
C LEU A 34 -5.81 6.12 -3.89
N ALA A 35 -5.11 7.01 -4.57
CA ALA A 35 -5.31 7.24 -6.00
C ALA A 35 -4.99 6.02 -6.88
N ILE A 36 -4.04 5.18 -6.45
CA ILE A 36 -3.60 4.02 -7.22
C ILE A 36 -4.42 2.78 -6.86
N GLU A 37 -4.63 2.53 -5.58
CA GLU A 37 -5.23 1.28 -5.07
C GLU A 37 -6.75 1.36 -4.94
N ASP A 38 -7.26 2.49 -4.45
CA ASP A 38 -8.68 2.64 -4.12
C ASP A 38 -9.10 4.12 -4.05
N ALA A 39 -9.27 4.75 -5.20
CA ALA A 39 -9.56 6.18 -5.28
C ALA A 39 -10.87 6.60 -4.58
N ARG A 40 -11.77 5.66 -4.32
CA ARG A 40 -13.06 5.89 -3.65
C ARG A 40 -13.13 5.23 -2.28
N PHE A 41 -12.00 4.99 -1.65
CA PHE A 41 -11.89 4.30 -0.36
C PHE A 41 -12.84 4.83 0.72
N PHE A 42 -13.02 6.14 0.80
CA PHE A 42 -13.90 6.79 1.78
C PHE A 42 -15.38 6.79 1.39
N GLU A 43 -15.73 6.40 0.16
CA GLU A 43 -17.11 6.46 -0.35
C GLU A 43 -17.86 5.12 -0.23
N HIS A 44 -17.13 4.00 -0.14
CA HIS A 44 -17.74 2.66 -0.10
C HIS A 44 -17.53 1.96 1.24
N GLY A 45 -18.39 0.99 1.56
CA GLY A 45 -18.33 0.17 2.77
C GLY A 45 -17.50 -1.12 2.58
N GLY A 46 -16.24 -0.99 2.18
CA GLY A 46 -15.29 -2.10 2.03
C GLY A 46 -15.21 -2.73 0.66
N VAL A 47 -16.32 -2.81 -0.08
CA VAL A 47 -16.35 -3.33 -1.46
C VAL A 47 -16.80 -2.23 -2.41
N ASP A 48 -15.98 -1.92 -3.40
CA ASP A 48 -16.32 -0.96 -4.46
C ASP A 48 -17.03 -1.64 -5.63
N TYR A 49 -18.34 -1.83 -5.53
CA TYR A 49 -19.16 -2.46 -6.59
C TYR A 49 -19.11 -1.70 -7.92
N ARG A 50 -19.03 -0.35 -7.87
CA ARG A 50 -18.95 0.47 -9.09
C ARG A 50 -17.59 0.33 -9.78
N GLY A 51 -16.50 0.28 -9.00
CA GLY A 51 -15.17 0.01 -9.51
C GLY A 51 -15.03 -1.39 -10.07
N MET A 52 -15.62 -2.39 -9.41
CA MET A 52 -15.67 -3.76 -9.89
C MET A 52 -16.41 -3.88 -11.23
N LEU A 53 -17.58 -3.28 -11.36
CA LEU A 53 -18.35 -3.27 -12.61
C LEU A 53 -17.55 -2.60 -13.74
N ARG A 54 -16.96 -1.44 -13.47
CA ARG A 54 -16.10 -0.76 -14.43
C ARG A 54 -14.91 -1.62 -14.85
N ALA A 55 -14.23 -2.27 -13.89
CA ALA A 55 -13.10 -3.15 -14.18
C ALA A 55 -13.52 -4.34 -15.06
N VAL A 56 -14.68 -4.94 -14.82
CA VAL A 56 -15.24 -6.01 -15.66
C VAL A 56 -15.48 -5.51 -17.08
N LEU A 57 -16.12 -4.35 -17.24
CA LEU A 57 -16.43 -3.78 -18.56
C LEU A 57 -15.16 -3.43 -19.36
N VAL A 58 -14.15 -2.89 -18.70
CA VAL A 58 -12.86 -2.53 -19.33
C VAL A 58 -12.06 -3.78 -19.68
N ASN A 59 -12.07 -4.80 -18.82
CA ASN A 59 -11.32 -6.04 -19.05
C ASN A 59 -11.92 -6.91 -20.16
N PHE A 60 -13.18 -6.71 -20.54
CA PHE A 60 -13.79 -7.41 -21.67
C PHE A 60 -13.16 -7.07 -23.04
N GLY A 61 -12.35 -6.01 -23.12
CA GLY A 61 -11.70 -5.55 -24.36
C GLY A 61 -10.18 -5.40 -24.30
N GLN A 62 -9.52 -5.63 -23.16
CA GLN A 62 -8.09 -5.35 -23.02
C GLN A 62 -7.35 -6.41 -22.19
N ALA A 63 -6.12 -6.74 -22.62
CA ALA A 63 -5.24 -7.72 -21.99
C ALA A 63 -4.67 -7.30 -20.61
N LYS A 64 -4.97 -6.11 -20.10
CA LYS A 64 -4.54 -5.63 -18.77
C LYS A 64 -5.72 -5.63 -17.80
N SER A 65 -5.70 -6.59 -16.88
CA SER A 65 -6.62 -6.65 -15.76
C SER A 65 -6.38 -5.47 -14.81
N GLN A 66 -7.34 -4.55 -14.67
CA GLN A 66 -7.37 -3.60 -13.58
C GLN A 66 -7.73 -4.34 -12.29
N GLY A 67 -6.97 -4.08 -11.20
CA GLY A 67 -7.27 -4.63 -9.89
C GLY A 67 -8.63 -4.13 -9.37
N ALA A 68 -9.51 -5.07 -9.03
CA ALA A 68 -10.84 -4.77 -8.49
C ALA A 68 -10.91 -4.94 -6.96
N SER A 69 -9.77 -5.16 -6.29
CA SER A 69 -9.70 -5.34 -4.83
C SER A 69 -9.48 -4.00 -4.15
N THR A 70 -10.31 -3.69 -3.16
CA THR A 70 -10.20 -2.48 -2.32
C THR A 70 -9.08 -2.61 -1.30
N ILE A 71 -8.69 -1.49 -0.69
CA ILE A 71 -7.71 -1.47 0.42
C ILE A 71 -8.18 -2.36 1.57
N THR A 72 -9.46 -2.30 1.98
CA THR A 72 -10.00 -3.13 3.05
C THR A 72 -9.92 -4.62 2.73
N MET A 73 -10.21 -5.01 1.48
CA MET A 73 -10.06 -6.40 1.03
C MET A 73 -8.60 -6.85 1.07
N GLN A 74 -7.66 -5.98 0.73
CA GLN A 74 -6.24 -6.27 0.82
C GLN A 74 -5.77 -6.44 2.28
N VAL A 75 -6.26 -5.61 3.20
CA VAL A 75 -6.02 -5.76 4.65
C VAL A 75 -6.57 -7.10 5.14
N ALA A 76 -7.84 -7.43 4.82
CA ALA A 76 -8.46 -8.69 5.19
C ALA A 76 -7.62 -9.90 4.73
N ARG A 77 -7.14 -9.86 3.49
CA ARG A 77 -6.29 -10.90 2.91
C ARG A 77 -4.93 -10.99 3.59
N ASN A 78 -4.26 -9.88 3.80
CA ASN A 78 -2.87 -9.88 4.28
C ASN A 78 -2.74 -10.19 5.78
N VAL A 79 -3.76 -9.86 6.58
CA VAL A 79 -3.72 -10.01 8.04
C VAL A 79 -4.35 -11.34 8.49
N TYR A 80 -5.41 -11.80 7.82
CA TYR A 80 -6.25 -12.87 8.35
C TYR A 80 -6.29 -14.14 7.48
N LEU A 81 -5.82 -14.09 6.23
CA LEU A 81 -5.99 -15.20 5.31
C LEU A 81 -4.65 -15.82 4.88
N SER A 82 -4.68 -17.13 4.65
CA SER A 82 -3.53 -17.87 4.11
C SER A 82 -3.23 -17.49 2.66
N ALA A 83 -1.99 -17.77 2.22
CA ALA A 83 -1.53 -17.48 0.85
C ALA A 83 -2.21 -18.32 -0.24
N GLU A 84 -2.90 -19.41 0.11
CA GLU A 84 -3.54 -20.30 -0.85
C GLU A 84 -4.65 -19.61 -1.63
N LYS A 85 -4.60 -19.71 -2.94
CA LYS A 85 -5.59 -19.12 -3.85
C LYS A 85 -6.77 -20.08 -4.02
N SER A 86 -7.92 -19.78 -3.40
CA SER A 86 -9.16 -20.52 -3.56
C SER A 86 -10.36 -19.59 -3.66
N TYR A 87 -11.44 -20.05 -4.27
CA TYR A 87 -12.71 -19.31 -4.31
C TYR A 87 -13.28 -19.12 -2.89
N THR A 88 -13.14 -20.14 -2.05
CA THR A 88 -13.56 -20.10 -0.64
C THR A 88 -12.86 -18.97 0.10
N ARG A 89 -11.54 -18.81 -0.11
CA ARG A 89 -10.79 -17.69 0.47
C ARG A 89 -11.34 -16.34 0.02
N LYS A 90 -11.77 -16.21 -1.25
CA LYS A 90 -12.34 -14.94 -1.74
C LYS A 90 -13.65 -14.58 -1.05
N ILE A 91 -14.47 -15.58 -0.73
CA ILE A 91 -15.70 -15.36 0.06
C ILE A 91 -15.34 -14.89 1.48
N TYR A 92 -14.39 -15.56 2.14
CA TYR A 92 -13.93 -15.12 3.46
C TYR A 92 -13.30 -13.73 3.44
N GLU A 93 -12.55 -13.37 2.39
CA GLU A 93 -12.01 -12.02 2.21
C GLU A 93 -13.12 -10.96 2.20
N VAL A 94 -14.21 -11.21 1.47
CA VAL A 94 -15.36 -10.29 1.42
C VAL A 94 -16.08 -10.20 2.78
N LEU A 95 -16.33 -11.34 3.44
CA LEU A 95 -16.97 -11.35 4.76
C LEU A 95 -16.14 -10.63 5.82
N LEU A 96 -14.83 -10.87 5.83
CA LEU A 96 -13.90 -10.17 6.72
C LEU A 96 -13.82 -8.68 6.40
N THR A 97 -13.90 -8.30 5.13
CA THR A 97 -13.95 -6.90 4.72
C THR A 97 -15.12 -6.16 5.37
N PHE A 98 -16.33 -6.71 5.32
CA PHE A 98 -17.48 -6.12 6.00
C PHE A 98 -17.32 -6.07 7.52
N LYS A 99 -16.74 -7.12 8.12
CA LYS A 99 -16.46 -7.13 9.55
C LYS A 99 -15.44 -6.06 9.95
N LEU A 100 -14.39 -5.86 9.16
CA LEU A 100 -13.39 -4.81 9.41
C LEU A 100 -14.01 -3.42 9.30
N GLU A 101 -14.81 -3.15 8.28
CA GLU A 101 -15.50 -1.87 8.10
C GLU A 101 -16.53 -1.57 9.21
N TYR A 102 -17.09 -2.61 9.82
CA TYR A 102 -17.97 -2.46 10.97
C TYR A 102 -17.22 -2.13 12.27
N LEU A 103 -16.02 -2.72 12.46
CA LEU A 103 -15.26 -2.62 13.70
C LEU A 103 -14.26 -1.46 13.72
N LEU A 104 -13.76 -1.03 12.56
CA LEU A 104 -12.67 -0.07 12.43
C LEU A 104 -13.10 1.13 11.59
N SER A 105 -12.55 2.30 11.92
CA SER A 105 -12.70 3.48 11.07
C SER A 105 -11.86 3.34 9.79
N LYS A 106 -12.22 4.10 8.75
CA LYS A 106 -11.45 4.17 7.50
C LYS A 106 -9.98 4.52 7.72
N GLU A 107 -9.72 5.44 8.63
CA GLU A 107 -8.36 5.85 8.99
C GLU A 107 -7.57 4.73 9.65
N GLN A 108 -8.20 3.94 10.54
CA GLN A 108 -7.58 2.78 11.15
C GLN A 108 -7.29 1.67 10.12
N ILE A 109 -8.19 1.43 9.18
CA ILE A 109 -7.97 0.47 8.10
C ILE A 109 -6.81 0.91 7.21
N LEU A 110 -6.75 2.20 6.87
CA LEU A 110 -5.65 2.76 6.07
C LEU A 110 -4.32 2.68 6.83
N GLU A 111 -4.32 2.94 8.14
CA GLU A 111 -3.14 2.80 8.99
C GLU A 111 -2.61 1.36 8.99
N ILE A 112 -3.49 0.38 9.18
CA ILE A 112 -3.13 -1.04 9.11
C ILE A 112 -2.57 -1.37 7.73
N TYR A 113 -3.21 -0.93 6.66
CA TYR A 113 -2.73 -1.13 5.30
C TYR A 113 -1.32 -0.60 5.10
N MET A 114 -1.10 0.67 5.44
CA MET A 114 0.18 1.36 5.27
C MET A 114 1.32 0.72 6.06
N ASN A 115 1.00 0.05 7.17
CA ASN A 115 1.97 -0.63 8.03
C ASN A 115 2.16 -2.12 7.70
N GLN A 116 1.23 -2.75 6.97
CA GLN A 116 1.24 -4.21 6.76
C GLN A 116 1.55 -4.63 5.32
N ILE A 117 1.44 -3.72 4.35
CA ILE A 117 1.66 -4.08 2.95
C ILE A 117 3.11 -4.53 2.72
N PHE A 118 3.27 -5.65 2.01
CA PHE A 118 4.59 -6.13 1.60
C PHE A 118 5.09 -5.36 0.39
N LEU A 119 6.24 -4.74 0.51
CA LEU A 119 6.86 -3.88 -0.51
C LEU A 119 8.17 -4.42 -1.05
N GLY A 120 8.43 -5.71 -0.83
CA GLY A 120 9.68 -6.35 -1.27
C GLY A 120 10.80 -6.27 -0.23
N GLN A 121 11.94 -6.93 -0.48
CA GLN A 121 13.14 -6.92 0.37
C GLN A 121 12.86 -7.15 1.88
N ARG A 122 11.88 -8.00 2.18
CA ARG A 122 11.39 -8.26 3.56
C ARG A 122 10.85 -7.01 4.27
N ALA A 123 10.54 -5.95 3.51
CA ALA A 123 9.99 -4.73 4.06
C ALA A 123 8.46 -4.80 4.09
N TYR A 124 7.90 -4.72 5.28
CA TYR A 124 6.48 -4.62 5.54
C TYR A 124 6.15 -3.20 6.02
N GLY A 125 5.24 -2.55 5.30
CA GLY A 125 4.84 -1.17 5.52
C GLY A 125 5.79 -0.13 4.91
N PHE A 126 5.23 1.06 4.70
CA PHE A 126 5.94 2.15 4.02
C PHE A 126 7.13 2.69 4.81
N ALA A 127 7.06 2.68 6.14
CA ALA A 127 8.16 3.14 6.99
C ALA A 127 9.41 2.25 6.83
N THR A 128 9.21 0.94 6.88
CA THR A 128 10.31 -0.02 6.69
C THR A 128 10.84 0.03 5.26
N ALA A 129 9.94 0.14 4.26
CA ALA A 129 10.35 0.26 2.87
C ALA A 129 11.18 1.53 2.62
N SER A 130 10.77 2.67 3.19
CA SER A 130 11.53 3.92 3.10
C SER A 130 12.95 3.75 3.62
N GLN A 131 13.10 3.13 4.79
CA GLN A 131 14.41 2.87 5.37
C GLN A 131 15.21 1.87 4.54
N THR A 132 14.57 0.80 4.04
CA THR A 132 15.25 -0.26 3.27
C THR A 132 15.74 0.22 1.91
N TYR A 133 14.91 0.99 1.18
CA TYR A 133 15.22 1.40 -0.18
C TYR A 133 15.95 2.74 -0.28
N PHE A 134 15.71 3.66 0.66
CA PHE A 134 16.23 5.03 0.60
C PHE A 134 17.13 5.40 1.77
N GLY A 135 17.21 4.56 2.82
CA GLY A 135 18.00 4.84 4.03
C GLY A 135 17.50 6.07 4.82
N LYS A 136 16.23 6.44 4.65
CA LYS A 136 15.63 7.65 5.23
C LYS A 136 14.31 7.35 5.91
N PRO A 137 13.95 8.11 6.97
CA PRO A 137 12.60 8.06 7.54
C PRO A 137 11.53 8.42 6.50
N LEU A 138 10.34 7.85 6.63
CA LEU A 138 9.25 8.06 5.67
C LEU A 138 8.90 9.53 5.45
N LYS A 139 8.95 10.36 6.49
CA LYS A 139 8.70 11.81 6.42
C LYS A 139 9.69 12.56 5.51
N ASP A 140 10.92 12.03 5.36
CA ASP A 140 11.98 12.62 4.55
C ASP A 140 12.03 11.96 3.16
N CYS A 141 11.25 10.88 2.94
CA CYS A 141 11.08 10.22 1.66
C CYS A 141 10.02 10.96 0.85
N LEU A 142 10.43 12.06 0.21
CA LEU A 142 9.51 12.91 -0.54
C LEU A 142 9.20 12.29 -1.90
N LEU A 143 7.91 12.15 -2.21
CA LEU A 143 7.41 11.81 -3.55
C LEU A 143 7.83 12.87 -4.59
N TYR A 144 8.28 14.03 -4.16
CA TYR A 144 8.84 15.12 -4.99
C TYR A 144 10.17 14.78 -5.66
N THR A 145 10.87 13.74 -5.20
CA THR A 145 12.15 13.33 -5.83
C THR A 145 11.96 12.39 -7.02
N SER A 146 10.74 11.87 -7.22
CA SER A 146 10.43 11.12 -8.44
C SER A 146 10.06 12.08 -9.54
N PRO A 147 10.87 12.22 -10.62
CA PRO A 147 10.53 13.11 -11.71
C PRO A 147 9.20 12.67 -12.32
N SER A 148 8.25 13.61 -12.37
CA SER A 148 6.98 13.40 -13.03
C SER A 148 7.22 12.99 -14.50
N PRO A 149 6.37 12.16 -15.10
CA PRO A 149 6.41 11.92 -16.54
C PRO A 149 6.36 13.20 -17.38
N ARG A 150 5.86 14.32 -16.81
CA ARG A 150 5.89 15.64 -17.41
C ARG A 150 7.29 16.27 -17.38
N ASP A 151 8.05 16.05 -16.33
CA ASP A 151 9.40 16.61 -16.17
C ASP A 151 10.38 15.98 -17.15
N LYS A 152 10.17 14.71 -17.52
CA LYS A 152 10.95 14.02 -18.56
C LYS A 152 10.75 14.60 -19.96
N ARG A 153 9.70 15.38 -20.22
CA ARG A 153 9.50 16.07 -21.51
C ARG A 153 10.28 17.36 -21.62
N GLN A 154 10.57 18.03 -20.51
CA GLN A 154 11.35 19.28 -20.52
C GLN A 154 12.86 19.05 -20.64
N SER A 155 13.37 17.86 -20.27
CA SER A 155 14.79 17.55 -20.40
C SER A 155 15.23 17.14 -21.82
N ARG A 156 14.34 17.23 -22.81
CA ARG A 156 14.65 16.96 -24.23
C ARG A 156 14.72 18.22 -25.08
N MET A 157 15.20 19.33 -24.54
CA MET A 157 15.68 20.42 -25.39
C MET A 157 17.07 20.02 -25.87
N PRO A 158 17.30 19.89 -27.21
CA PRO A 158 18.64 19.75 -27.72
C PRO A 158 19.38 21.06 -27.43
N SER A 159 20.53 20.97 -26.80
CA SER A 159 21.45 22.08 -26.77
C SER A 159 21.82 22.33 -28.22
N SER A 160 21.27 23.38 -28.81
CA SER A 160 21.76 23.91 -30.07
C SER A 160 23.16 24.44 -29.83
N ALA A 161 24.12 23.78 -30.46
CA ALA A 161 25.46 24.31 -30.65
C ALA A 161 25.41 25.62 -31.44
#